data_0c8786420aaca31d31c8c49ee652773b
#
_entry.id   0c8786420aaca31d31c8c49ee652773b
#
_cell.length_a   1.000
_cell.length_b   1.000
_cell.length_c   1.000
_cell.angle_alpha   90.00
_cell.angle_beta   90.00
_cell.angle_gamma   90.00
#
_symmetry.space_group_name_H-M   'P 1'
#
loop_
_entity.id
_entity.type
_entity.pdbx_description
1 polymer ?
#
loop_
_entity_poly.entity_id
_entity_poly.type
_entity_poly.pdbx_seq_one_letter_code
_entity_poly.pdbx_strand_id
1 'polypeptide(L)' 'MTAKEIEIGEWYHLSGDIENGYMNGKPFITHEEVTRVVTRVTDTHIICECGRRFLINEKLQLSIPAFRQRLEEKA' A
#
# COMPACT_ATOMS: atom_id res chain seq x y z
N MET A 1 -9.97 -5.86 3.15
CA MET A 1 -8.85 -6.82 3.04
C MET A 1 -7.71 -6.43 3.96
N THR A 2 -6.88 -7.36 4.33
CA THR A 2 -5.74 -7.13 5.21
C THR A 2 -4.42 -7.25 4.45
N ALA A 3 -3.33 -6.78 5.08
CA ALA A 3 -1.99 -6.87 4.48
C ALA A 3 -1.58 -8.32 4.18
N LYS A 4 -2.10 -9.28 4.94
CA LYS A 4 -1.80 -10.71 4.76
C LYS A 4 -2.39 -11.28 3.47
N GLU A 5 -3.38 -10.61 2.90
CA GLU A 5 -4.06 -11.04 1.67
C GLU A 5 -3.38 -10.50 0.41
N ILE A 6 -2.37 -9.64 0.57
CA ILE A 6 -1.69 -9.02 -0.57
C ILE A 6 -0.86 -10.05 -1.33
N GLU A 7 -1.01 -10.05 -2.65
CA GLU A 7 -0.17 -10.83 -3.56
C GLU A 7 0.88 -9.91 -4.17
N ILE A 8 2.15 -10.25 -3.95
CA ILE A 8 3.28 -9.46 -4.44
C ILE A 8 3.26 -9.43 -5.97
N GLY A 9 3.48 -8.25 -6.53
CA GLY A 9 3.46 -8.04 -7.98
C GLY A 9 2.12 -7.60 -8.54
N GLU A 10 1.10 -7.51 -7.70
CA GLU A 10 -0.24 -7.11 -8.12
C GLU A 10 -0.55 -5.66 -7.75
N TRP A 11 -1.51 -5.09 -8.47
CA TRP A 11 -1.99 -3.74 -8.23
C TRP A 11 -2.98 -3.69 -7.07
N TYR A 12 -2.80 -2.71 -6.20
CA TYR A 12 -3.73 -2.43 -5.11
C TYR A 12 -3.99 -0.94 -5.00
N HIS A 13 -5.18 -0.59 -4.53
CA HIS A 13 -5.49 0.76 -4.10
C HIS A 13 -5.14 0.83 -2.62
N LEU A 14 -4.28 1.78 -2.25
CA LEU A 14 -3.78 1.93 -0.89
C LEU A 14 -4.05 3.34 -0.40
N SER A 15 -4.60 3.45 0.79
CA SER A 15 -4.81 4.73 1.48
C SER A 15 -4.30 4.58 2.90
N GLY A 16 -3.46 5.48 3.35
CA GLY A 16 -2.92 5.41 4.70
C GLY A 16 -1.72 6.30 4.90
N ASP A 17 -1.03 6.09 6.01
CA ASP A 17 0.14 6.86 6.39
C ASP A 17 1.39 6.32 5.68
N ILE A 18 2.18 7.24 5.12
CA ILE A 18 3.44 6.92 4.46
C ILE A 18 4.58 7.51 5.30
N GLU A 19 5.60 6.69 5.50
CA GLU A 19 6.82 7.12 6.14
C GLU A 19 7.76 7.72 5.08
N ASN A 20 7.98 9.04 5.16
CA ASN A 20 8.76 9.81 4.18
C ASN A 20 10.13 10.25 4.71
N GLY A 21 10.81 9.39 5.48
CA GLY A 21 12.10 9.72 6.05
C GLY A 21 11.98 10.48 7.35
N TYR A 22 12.95 11.36 7.63
CA TYR A 22 13.02 12.07 8.91
C TYR A 22 13.06 13.58 8.70
N MET A 23 12.45 14.29 9.63
CA MET A 23 12.51 15.74 9.70
C MET A 23 12.78 16.11 11.16
N ASN A 24 13.87 16.87 11.40
CA ASN A 24 14.29 17.27 12.75
C ASN A 24 14.45 16.08 13.71
N GLY A 25 15.01 14.95 13.19
CA GLY A 25 15.26 13.76 13.99
C GLY A 25 14.04 12.89 14.27
N LYS A 26 12.87 13.25 13.72
CA LYS A 26 11.62 12.50 13.90
C LYS A 26 11.13 11.95 12.55
N PRO A 27 10.46 10.79 12.54
CA PRO A 27 9.86 10.27 11.31
C PRO A 27 8.86 11.28 10.76
N PHE A 28 8.94 11.53 9.45
CA PHE A 28 7.99 12.40 8.75
C PHE A 28 6.92 11.52 8.11
N ILE A 29 5.70 11.63 8.62
CA ILE A 29 4.57 10.81 8.20
C ILE A 29 3.57 11.68 7.45
N THR A 30 3.18 11.23 6.23
CA THR A 30 2.12 11.89 5.47
C THR A 30 1.05 10.87 5.13
N HIS A 31 -0.18 11.33 4.91
CA HIS A 31 -1.28 10.47 4.49
C HIS A 31 -1.46 10.60 2.98
N GLU A 32 -1.49 9.48 2.27
CA GLU A 32 -1.67 9.48 0.82
C GLU A 32 -2.61 8.36 0.38
N GLU A 33 -3.16 8.53 -0.81
CA GLU A 33 -4.02 7.54 -1.46
C GLU A 33 -3.53 7.34 -2.88
N VAL A 34 -3.14 6.11 -3.22
CA VAL A 34 -2.57 5.79 -4.54
C VAL A 34 -3.00 4.39 -4.98
N THR A 35 -2.87 4.14 -6.28
CA THR A 35 -3.02 2.81 -6.86
C THR A 35 -1.68 2.40 -7.44
N ARG A 36 -1.04 1.39 -6.85
CA ARG A 36 0.32 0.97 -7.21
C ARG A 36 0.49 -0.54 -7.09
N VAL A 37 1.54 -1.02 -7.72
CA VAL A 37 1.96 -2.42 -7.57
C VAL A 37 2.71 -2.57 -6.26
N VAL A 38 2.37 -3.58 -5.47
CA VAL A 38 3.05 -3.89 -4.22
C VAL A 38 4.20 -4.85 -4.52
N THR A 39 5.41 -4.48 -4.09
CA THR A 39 6.60 -5.28 -4.32
C THR A 39 7.07 -6.03 -3.08
N ARG A 40 6.66 -5.59 -1.90
CA ARG A 40 7.07 -6.22 -0.65
C ARG A 40 6.10 -5.89 0.49
N VAL A 41 5.89 -6.85 1.38
CA VAL A 41 5.14 -6.63 2.61
C VAL A 41 6.00 -7.12 3.77
N THR A 42 6.16 -6.26 4.78
CA THR A 42 6.86 -6.58 6.02
C THR A 42 5.86 -6.58 7.17
N ASP A 43 6.32 -6.85 8.38
CA ASP A 43 5.45 -6.81 9.57
C ASP A 43 4.89 -5.41 9.84
N THR A 44 5.56 -4.37 9.36
CA THR A 44 5.23 -2.98 9.69
C THR A 44 4.86 -2.12 8.48
N HIS A 45 5.24 -2.53 7.25
CA HIS A 45 5.07 -1.71 6.05
C HIS A 45 4.61 -2.49 4.84
N ILE A 46 3.91 -1.80 3.94
CA ILE A 46 3.64 -2.27 2.58
C ILE A 46 4.44 -1.37 1.65
N ILE A 47 5.31 -1.98 0.85
CA ILE A 47 6.23 -1.26 -0.04
C ILE A 47 5.77 -1.40 -1.48
N CYS A 48 5.61 -0.26 -2.16
CA CYS A 48 5.19 -0.21 -3.55
C CYS A 48 6.38 -0.04 -4.49
N GLU A 49 6.19 -0.34 -5.77
CA GLU A 49 7.24 -0.22 -6.79
C GLU A 49 7.77 1.21 -6.92
N CYS A 50 6.94 2.21 -6.60
CA CYS A 50 7.33 3.62 -6.64
C CYS A 50 8.16 4.04 -5.42
N GLY A 51 8.41 3.13 -4.48
CA GLY A 51 9.17 3.41 -3.28
C GLY A 51 8.36 3.87 -2.08
N ARG A 52 7.05 4.06 -2.24
CA ARG A 52 6.19 4.43 -1.11
C ARG A 52 6.11 3.29 -0.11
N ARG A 53 6.19 3.65 1.16
CA ARG A 53 6.19 2.71 2.29
C ARG A 53 5.01 3.03 3.20
N PHE A 54 3.90 2.33 2.97
CA PHE A 54 2.69 2.50 3.79
C PHE A 54 2.84 1.79 5.12
N LEU A 55 2.51 2.48 6.21
CA LEU A 55 2.50 1.88 7.55
C LEU A 55 1.29 0.96 7.70
N ILE A 56 1.50 -0.22 8.25
CA ILE A 56 0.42 -1.14 8.58
C ILE A 56 -0.15 -0.75 9.94
N ASN A 57 -1.19 0.10 9.93
CA ASN A 57 -1.85 0.57 11.13
C ASN A 57 -3.36 0.67 10.90
N GLU A 58 -4.09 1.16 11.88
CA GLU A 58 -5.55 1.28 11.83
C GLU A 58 -6.07 2.21 10.73
N LYS A 59 -5.23 3.11 10.21
CA LYS A 59 -5.60 4.05 9.15
C LYS A 59 -5.42 3.46 7.76
N LEU A 60 -4.74 2.33 7.64
CA LEU A 60 -4.49 1.70 6.35
C LEU A 60 -5.76 1.10 5.77
N GLN A 61 -6.05 1.47 4.53
CA GLN A 61 -7.16 0.91 3.77
C GLN A 61 -6.63 0.31 2.48
N LEU A 62 -7.01 -0.93 2.22
CA LEU A 62 -6.58 -1.68 1.05
C LEU A 62 -7.79 -2.17 0.28
N SER A 63 -7.72 -2.05 -1.04
CA SER A 63 -8.75 -2.61 -1.90
C SER A 63 -8.17 -3.01 -3.25
N ILE A 64 -8.91 -3.87 -3.95
CA ILE A 64 -8.54 -4.29 -5.29
C ILE A 64 -9.11 -3.27 -6.27
N PRO A 65 -8.27 -2.67 -7.15
CA PRO A 65 -8.76 -1.68 -8.11
C PRO A 65 -9.80 -2.26 -9.06
N ALA A 66 -10.72 -1.41 -9.52
CA ALA A 66 -11.80 -1.82 -10.39
C ALA A 66 -11.31 -2.53 -11.68
N PHE A 67 -10.19 -2.09 -12.25
CA PHE A 67 -9.67 -2.71 -13.47
C PHE A 67 -9.23 -4.17 -13.23
N ARG A 68 -8.73 -4.51 -12.04
CA ARG A 68 -8.39 -5.89 -11.68
C ARG A 68 -9.65 -6.74 -11.52
N GLN A 69 -10.67 -6.16 -10.90
CA GLN A 69 -11.95 -6.85 -10.70
C GLN A 69 -12.57 -7.23 -12.04
N ARG A 70 -12.50 -6.34 -13.04
CA ARG A 70 -13.01 -6.64 -14.40
C ARG A 70 -12.24 -7.78 -15.06
N LEU A 71 -10.93 -7.83 -14.89
CA LEU A 71 -10.12 -8.91 -15.44
C LEU A 71 -10.44 -10.24 -14.79
N GLU A 72 -10.64 -10.25 -13.49
CA GLU A 72 -10.99 -11.44 -12.73
C GLU A 72 -12.38 -11.97 -13.12
N GLU A 73 -13.34 -11.07 -13.35
CA GLU A 73 -14.68 -11.45 -13.77
C GLU A 73 -14.72 -12.08 -15.17
N LYS A 74 -13.80 -11.70 -16.03
CA LYS A 74 -13.71 -12.25 -17.39
C LYS A 74 -12.93 -13.55 -17.46
N ALA A 75 -12.19 -13.85 -16.44
CA ALA A 75 -11.42 -15.07 -16.37
C ALA A 75 -12.30 -16.23 -15.95
#